data_dd44b3ee613b5d6c7b80243cacc1d090
#
_entry.id   dd44b3ee613b5d6c7b80243cacc1d090
#
_cell.length_a   1.000
_cell.length_b   1.000
_cell.length_c   1.000
_cell.angle_alpha   90.00
_cell.angle_beta   90.00
_cell.angle_gamma   90.00
#
_symmetry.space_group_name_H-M   'P 1'
#
loop_
_entity.id
_entity.type
_entity.pdbx_description
1 polymer ?
#
loop_
_entity_poly.entity_id
_entity_poly.type
_entity_poly.pdbx_seq_one_letter_code
_entity_poly.pdbx_strand_id
1 'polypeptide(L)'
;MKIESPPLVFYGTHKESTGALLTGLMHIKNENGKEWENFTMTLQAETLSRRPVHGGCANCATTVEVINKWTFITSHTRFGKDVLSYPFSYLLPGHLPATTNNTLIKISYFLVASATSVDGDELHFRKPITVERSILPGPDRHSVRVFPPTNLSATIKLPSVVYPGGDFVFDIRLDGVISKEKATRWRLRKVNWRIDENTLAVSPACKHHSAKLGGEGKGVVHEDTRTVGCGDVKHGWKSDFDTADGKIEMEVLAGIPIQNNAACNLQSPNGATVEHVLVVEMIVAEEHQPGFNRMVSPTGAARVLRMQFKLEVTGRSGLGISWDEEAPPVYNDVPASPPGYGMPDHSSTFSYADFPPLEVISYVESMS
;
A
#
# COMPACT_ATOMS: atom_id res chain seq x y z
N MET A 1 -20.28 20.05 2.97
CA MET A 1 -20.19 18.69 2.39
C MET A 1 -19.77 17.73 3.49
N LYS A 2 -20.44 16.61 3.61
CA LYS A 2 -20.14 15.50 4.54
C LYS A 2 -19.86 14.25 3.71
N ILE A 3 -18.70 13.62 3.89
CA ILE A 3 -18.41 12.29 3.35
C ILE A 3 -18.88 11.28 4.39
N GLU A 4 -19.63 10.29 3.96
CA GLU A 4 -20.27 9.28 4.83
C GLU A 4 -19.66 7.90 4.64
N SER A 5 -18.99 7.68 3.50
CA SER A 5 -18.23 6.46 3.28
C SER A 5 -17.04 6.33 4.23
N PRO A 6 -16.62 5.10 4.54
CA PRO A 6 -15.36 4.85 5.22
C PRO A 6 -14.16 5.37 4.40
N PRO A 7 -12.93 5.34 4.94
CA PRO A 7 -11.73 5.65 4.18
C PRO A 7 -11.68 4.88 2.87
N LEU A 8 -11.33 5.56 1.79
CA LEU A 8 -11.27 4.96 0.46
C LEU A 8 -10.03 4.10 0.32
N VAL A 9 -10.17 2.81 0.44
CA VAL A 9 -9.09 1.84 0.33
C VAL A 9 -9.39 0.85 -0.78
N PHE A 10 -8.48 0.75 -1.75
CA PHE A 10 -8.50 -0.31 -2.76
C PHE A 10 -7.84 -1.55 -2.17
N TYR A 11 -8.59 -2.59 -1.91
CA TYR A 11 -8.05 -3.86 -1.44
C TYR A 11 -7.59 -4.71 -2.61
N GLY A 12 -6.36 -5.24 -2.49
CA GLY A 12 -5.73 -6.05 -3.53
C GLY A 12 -4.95 -5.25 -4.57
N THR A 13 -4.43 -5.95 -5.58
CA THR A 13 -3.68 -5.35 -6.68
C THR A 13 -4.59 -4.51 -7.59
N HIS A 14 -3.99 -3.69 -8.48
CA HIS A 14 -4.77 -2.90 -9.44
C HIS A 14 -5.61 -3.75 -10.41
N LYS A 15 -5.32 -5.05 -10.55
CA LYS A 15 -6.07 -5.99 -11.38
C LYS A 15 -7.20 -6.71 -10.65
N GLU A 16 -7.07 -6.86 -9.34
CA GLU A 16 -7.98 -7.68 -8.52
C GLU A 16 -8.96 -6.83 -7.72
N SER A 17 -8.62 -5.58 -7.45
CA SER A 17 -9.44 -4.70 -6.62
C SER A 17 -10.77 -4.38 -7.30
N THR A 18 -11.86 -4.56 -6.57
CA THR A 18 -13.21 -4.17 -6.98
C THR A 18 -13.48 -2.68 -6.89
N GLY A 19 -12.58 -1.93 -6.21
CA GLY A 19 -12.71 -0.49 -6.02
C GLY A 19 -13.07 -0.09 -4.59
N ALA A 20 -13.42 1.19 -4.43
CA ALA A 20 -13.83 1.76 -3.15
C ALA A 20 -15.07 2.65 -3.32
N LEU A 21 -16.06 2.48 -2.46
CA LEU A 21 -17.31 3.24 -2.52
C LEU A 21 -17.13 4.60 -1.84
N LEU A 22 -17.36 5.67 -2.60
CA LEU A 22 -17.45 7.04 -2.10
C LEU A 22 -18.91 7.47 -2.01
N THR A 23 -19.38 7.80 -0.80
CA THR A 23 -20.73 8.31 -0.57
C THR A 23 -20.69 9.54 0.31
N GLY A 24 -21.71 10.37 0.20
CA GLY A 24 -21.84 11.55 1.05
C GLY A 24 -23.00 12.46 0.69
N LEU A 25 -23.07 13.58 1.39
CA LEU A 25 -24.06 14.62 1.21
C LEU A 25 -23.36 15.95 0.85
N MET A 26 -23.76 16.53 -0.25
CA MET A 26 -23.36 17.89 -0.63
C MET A 26 -24.42 18.87 -0.19
N HIS A 27 -24.04 19.84 0.63
CA HIS A 27 -24.94 20.85 1.16
C HIS A 27 -24.69 22.19 0.45
N ILE A 28 -25.76 22.84 0.02
CA ILE A 28 -25.75 24.25 -0.42
C ILE A 28 -26.67 25.04 0.49
N LYS A 29 -26.17 26.16 1.02
CA LYS A 29 -26.93 27.07 1.86
C LYS A 29 -27.22 28.34 1.06
N ASN A 30 -28.49 28.70 0.97
CA ASN A 30 -28.94 29.89 0.23
C ASN A 30 -29.39 30.97 1.24
N GLU A 31 -28.45 31.77 1.75
CA GLU A 31 -28.78 32.81 2.75
C GLU A 31 -29.61 33.97 2.19
N ASN A 32 -29.48 34.26 0.92
CA ASN A 32 -30.05 35.45 0.28
C ASN A 32 -31.28 35.16 -0.60
N GLY A 33 -31.78 33.91 -0.63
CA GLY A 33 -32.92 33.52 -1.48
C GLY A 33 -32.62 33.65 -2.98
N LYS A 34 -31.34 33.56 -3.39
CA LYS A 34 -30.91 33.61 -4.78
C LYS A 34 -31.45 32.44 -5.58
N GLU A 35 -31.63 32.65 -6.86
CA GLU A 35 -31.99 31.63 -7.83
C GLU A 35 -30.72 31.05 -8.48
N TRP A 36 -30.61 29.71 -8.49
CA TRP A 36 -29.47 29.00 -9.03
C TRP A 36 -29.86 28.28 -10.33
N GLU A 37 -29.03 28.40 -11.36
CA GLU A 37 -29.25 27.75 -12.64
C GLU A 37 -28.43 26.49 -12.84
N ASN A 38 -27.28 26.39 -12.20
CA ASN A 38 -26.40 25.24 -12.34
C ASN A 38 -25.70 24.93 -11.01
N PHE A 39 -25.70 23.64 -10.65
CA PHE A 39 -24.89 23.14 -9.56
C PHE A 39 -24.36 21.75 -9.91
N THR A 40 -23.05 21.65 -10.07
CA THR A 40 -22.36 20.42 -10.44
C THR A 40 -21.22 20.12 -9.49
N MET A 41 -20.88 18.85 -9.40
CA MET A 41 -19.68 18.38 -8.69
C MET A 41 -18.96 17.36 -9.56
N THR A 42 -17.65 17.39 -9.54
CA THR A 42 -16.80 16.42 -10.23
C THR A 42 -15.83 15.76 -9.24
N LEU A 43 -15.56 14.50 -9.47
CA LEU A 43 -14.44 13.78 -8.89
C LEU A 43 -13.29 13.83 -9.89
N GLN A 44 -12.17 14.38 -9.48
CA GLN A 44 -11.00 14.59 -10.34
C GLN A 44 -9.78 13.91 -9.76
N ALA A 45 -8.98 13.27 -10.63
CA ALA A 45 -7.61 12.89 -10.35
C ALA A 45 -6.66 13.93 -10.94
N GLU A 46 -5.74 14.42 -10.14
CA GLU A 46 -4.70 15.36 -10.55
C GLU A 46 -3.34 14.71 -10.44
N THR A 47 -2.64 14.61 -11.54
CA THR A 47 -1.25 14.11 -11.60
C THR A 47 -0.33 15.29 -11.86
N LEU A 48 0.52 15.60 -10.87
CA LEU A 48 1.58 16.59 -10.98
C LEU A 48 2.89 15.88 -11.33
N SER A 49 3.47 16.23 -12.49
CA SER A 49 4.83 15.82 -12.85
C SER A 49 5.84 16.82 -12.28
N ARG A 50 6.82 16.33 -11.53
CA ARG A 50 7.88 17.17 -10.97
C ARG A 50 8.97 17.50 -11.98
N ARG A 51 9.03 16.77 -13.08
CA ARG A 51 9.94 17.00 -14.22
C ARG A 51 9.12 17.15 -15.50
N PRO A 52 8.40 18.28 -15.68
CA PRO A 52 7.56 18.48 -16.86
C PRO A 52 8.41 18.64 -18.13
N VAL A 53 7.82 18.34 -19.29
CA VAL A 53 8.47 18.50 -20.62
C VAL A 53 8.97 19.93 -20.85
N HIS A 54 8.26 20.91 -20.31
CA HIS A 54 8.68 22.32 -20.33
C HIS A 54 8.55 22.92 -18.94
N GLY A 55 9.68 23.33 -18.34
CA GLY A 55 9.71 24.01 -17.05
C GLY A 55 8.90 25.32 -17.10
N GLY A 56 8.09 25.55 -16.06
CA GLY A 56 7.22 26.72 -15.98
C GLY A 56 5.89 26.62 -16.74
N CYS A 57 5.63 25.55 -17.49
CA CYS A 57 4.33 25.31 -18.13
C CYS A 57 3.41 24.49 -17.23
N ALA A 58 2.36 25.12 -16.69
CA ALA A 58 1.38 24.43 -15.83
C ALA A 58 0.72 23.23 -16.54
N ASN A 59 0.41 23.38 -17.83
CA ASN A 59 -0.24 22.32 -18.63
C ASN A 59 0.68 21.12 -18.95
N CYS A 60 2.00 21.28 -18.86
CA CYS A 60 2.94 20.17 -18.93
C CYS A 60 3.18 19.55 -17.55
N ALA A 61 3.06 20.36 -16.50
CA ALA A 61 3.29 19.90 -15.14
C ALA A 61 2.09 19.16 -14.55
N THR A 62 0.87 19.59 -14.86
CA THR A 62 -0.34 19.06 -14.23
C THR A 62 -1.32 18.53 -15.27
N THR A 63 -1.72 17.29 -15.07
CA THR A 63 -2.80 16.64 -15.83
C THR A 63 -3.98 16.43 -14.90
N VAL A 64 -5.18 16.84 -15.32
CA VAL A 64 -6.44 16.67 -14.59
C VAL A 64 -7.33 15.72 -15.39
N GLU A 65 -7.77 14.66 -14.75
CA GLU A 65 -8.72 13.70 -15.32
C GLU A 65 -10.03 13.74 -14.51
N VAL A 66 -11.14 13.93 -15.19
CA VAL A 66 -12.47 13.86 -14.56
C VAL A 66 -12.93 12.40 -14.53
N ILE A 67 -13.03 11.83 -13.34
CA ILE A 67 -13.42 10.43 -13.13
C ILE A 67 -14.94 10.30 -13.15
N ASN A 68 -15.64 11.21 -12.48
CA ASN A 68 -17.10 11.24 -12.43
C ASN A 68 -17.64 12.65 -12.30
N LYS A 69 -18.88 12.85 -12.72
CA LYS A 69 -19.60 14.13 -12.63
C LYS A 69 -21.01 13.90 -12.10
N TRP A 70 -21.40 14.66 -11.09
CA TRP A 70 -22.78 14.76 -10.60
C TRP A 70 -23.33 16.13 -10.97
N THR A 71 -24.59 16.15 -11.38
CA THR A 71 -25.34 17.37 -11.65
C THR A 71 -26.52 17.43 -10.73
N PHE A 72 -26.55 18.41 -9.85
CA PHE A 72 -27.58 18.57 -8.82
C PHE A 72 -28.68 19.53 -9.24
N ILE A 73 -28.32 20.61 -9.91
CA ILE A 73 -29.25 21.61 -10.45
C ILE A 73 -28.95 21.83 -11.94
N THR A 74 -29.96 21.73 -12.78
CA THR A 74 -29.85 21.89 -14.25
C THR A 74 -30.75 22.99 -14.81
N SER A 75 -31.59 23.59 -13.97
CA SER A 75 -32.55 24.65 -14.39
C SER A 75 -32.76 25.63 -13.25
N HIS A 76 -33.26 26.80 -13.58
CA HIS A 76 -33.57 27.83 -12.61
C HIS A 76 -34.33 27.27 -11.39
N THR A 77 -33.62 27.22 -10.27
CA THR A 77 -34.15 26.67 -9.04
C THR A 77 -34.04 27.70 -7.93
N ARG A 78 -35.19 28.13 -7.43
CA ARG A 78 -35.29 29.04 -6.29
C ARG A 78 -35.64 28.24 -5.04
N PHE A 79 -34.81 28.31 -4.04
CA PHE A 79 -35.11 27.72 -2.75
C PHE A 79 -34.95 28.77 -1.66
N GLY A 80 -35.69 28.61 -0.56
CA GLY A 80 -35.69 29.58 0.55
C GLY A 80 -34.33 29.59 1.31
N LYS A 81 -34.34 30.16 2.50
CA LYS A 81 -33.14 30.24 3.34
C LYS A 81 -32.69 28.89 3.94
N ASP A 82 -33.20 27.80 3.40
CA ASP A 82 -32.91 26.45 3.87
C ASP A 82 -31.58 25.90 3.31
N VAL A 83 -31.10 24.85 3.97
CA VAL A 83 -29.95 24.09 3.48
C VAL A 83 -30.48 22.93 2.63
N LEU A 84 -30.16 22.92 1.35
CA LEU A 84 -30.43 21.77 0.50
C LEU A 84 -29.29 20.78 0.57
N SER A 85 -29.66 19.50 0.64
CA SER A 85 -28.70 18.39 0.76
C SER A 85 -28.87 17.44 -0.42
N TYR A 86 -27.84 17.24 -1.18
CA TYR A 86 -27.81 16.38 -2.36
C TYR A 86 -26.95 15.15 -2.06
N PRO A 87 -27.53 13.94 -2.06
CA PRO A 87 -26.75 12.73 -1.91
C PRO A 87 -25.91 12.48 -3.17
N PHE A 88 -24.73 11.94 -2.97
CA PHE A 88 -23.86 11.46 -4.05
C PHE A 88 -23.23 10.13 -3.70
N SER A 89 -23.04 9.31 -4.72
CA SER A 89 -22.40 8.01 -4.60
C SER A 89 -21.62 7.71 -5.88
N TYR A 90 -20.48 7.05 -5.73
CA TYR A 90 -19.70 6.55 -6.84
C TYR A 90 -18.75 5.44 -6.39
N LEU A 91 -18.71 4.35 -7.12
CA LEU A 91 -17.72 3.28 -6.91
C LEU A 91 -16.46 3.62 -7.71
N LEU A 92 -15.40 4.06 -7.01
CA LEU A 92 -14.11 4.30 -7.62
C LEU A 92 -13.54 2.98 -8.15
N PRO A 93 -13.17 2.91 -9.44
CA PRO A 93 -12.61 1.69 -10.01
C PRO A 93 -11.28 1.29 -9.37
N GLY A 94 -11.12 0.00 -9.07
CA GLY A 94 -9.95 -0.52 -8.37
C GLY A 94 -8.63 -0.45 -9.15
N HIS A 95 -8.67 -0.22 -10.47
CA HIS A 95 -7.47 -0.02 -11.29
C HIS A 95 -6.85 1.36 -11.16
N LEU A 96 -7.57 2.33 -10.57
CA LEU A 96 -7.03 3.67 -10.34
C LEU A 96 -5.83 3.63 -9.38
N PRO A 97 -4.84 4.51 -9.58
CA PRO A 97 -3.71 4.62 -8.66
C PRO A 97 -4.14 5.13 -7.29
N ALA A 98 -3.44 4.73 -6.23
CA ALA A 98 -3.61 5.35 -4.92
C ALA A 98 -3.03 6.77 -4.88
N THR A 99 -3.48 7.59 -3.94
CA THR A 99 -2.86 8.88 -3.64
C THR A 99 -1.38 8.66 -3.36
N THR A 100 -0.53 9.33 -4.12
CA THR A 100 0.92 9.11 -4.09
C THR A 100 1.67 10.44 -4.16
N ASN A 101 2.79 10.51 -3.46
CA ASN A 101 3.67 11.66 -3.48
C ASN A 101 5.13 11.18 -3.38
N ASN A 102 5.86 11.24 -4.48
CA ASN A 102 7.25 10.81 -4.56
C ASN A 102 8.13 11.83 -5.31
N THR A 103 9.35 11.42 -5.68
CA THR A 103 10.36 12.29 -6.31
C THR A 103 9.99 12.75 -7.72
N LEU A 104 9.17 12.01 -8.46
CA LEU A 104 8.83 12.31 -9.85
C LEU A 104 7.39 12.75 -10.03
N ILE A 105 6.45 12.19 -9.25
CA ILE A 105 5.02 12.43 -9.42
C ILE A 105 4.30 12.65 -8.09
N LYS A 106 3.19 13.38 -8.17
CA LYS A 106 2.18 13.46 -7.12
C LYS A 106 0.82 13.19 -7.73
N ILE A 107 0.10 12.19 -7.22
CA ILE A 107 -1.28 11.85 -7.60
C ILE A 107 -2.19 12.23 -6.44
N SER A 108 -3.20 13.04 -6.72
CA SER A 108 -4.14 13.54 -5.71
C SER A 108 -5.55 13.50 -6.26
N TYR A 109 -6.53 13.28 -5.40
CA TYR A 109 -7.94 13.24 -5.75
C TYR A 109 -8.68 14.42 -5.10
N PHE A 110 -9.63 14.99 -5.84
CA PHE A 110 -10.42 16.12 -5.38
C PHE A 110 -11.88 15.98 -5.77
N LEU A 111 -12.76 16.35 -4.83
CA LEU A 111 -14.13 16.71 -5.15
C LEU A 111 -14.16 18.22 -5.42
N VAL A 112 -14.55 18.58 -6.62
CA VAL A 112 -14.66 19.98 -7.07
C VAL A 112 -16.11 20.27 -7.41
N ALA A 113 -16.72 21.18 -6.67
CA ALA A 113 -18.10 21.60 -6.91
C ALA A 113 -18.12 23.06 -7.39
N SER A 114 -19.01 23.35 -8.33
CA SER A 114 -19.29 24.69 -8.84
C SER A 114 -20.79 24.91 -8.93
N ALA A 115 -21.23 26.10 -8.55
CA ALA A 115 -22.61 26.55 -8.70
C ALA A 115 -22.62 27.95 -9.26
N THR A 116 -23.56 28.21 -10.18
CA THR A 116 -23.77 29.53 -10.83
C THR A 116 -25.18 29.98 -10.53
N SER A 117 -25.33 31.22 -10.05
CA SER A 117 -26.65 31.87 -9.88
C SER A 117 -27.10 32.56 -11.15
N VAL A 118 -28.38 32.84 -11.24
CA VAL A 118 -28.97 33.62 -12.34
C VAL A 118 -28.37 35.03 -12.42
N ASP A 119 -27.97 35.59 -11.27
CA ASP A 119 -27.33 36.89 -11.19
C ASP A 119 -25.85 36.89 -11.62
N GLY A 120 -25.31 35.72 -11.99
CA GLY A 120 -23.92 35.54 -12.39
C GLY A 120 -22.91 35.32 -11.27
N ASP A 121 -23.37 35.13 -10.04
CA ASP A 121 -22.46 34.76 -8.93
C ASP A 121 -22.01 33.32 -9.08
N GLU A 122 -20.72 33.10 -8.86
CA GLU A 122 -20.11 31.78 -8.92
C GLU A 122 -19.64 31.32 -7.51
N LEU A 123 -19.95 30.08 -7.16
CA LEU A 123 -19.44 29.42 -5.99
C LEU A 123 -18.54 28.26 -6.40
N HIS A 124 -17.35 28.23 -5.83
CA HIS A 124 -16.38 27.14 -6.04
C HIS A 124 -16.03 26.50 -4.72
N PHE A 125 -15.99 25.19 -4.71
CA PHE A 125 -15.59 24.40 -3.57
C PHE A 125 -14.67 23.26 -4.01
N ARG A 126 -13.55 23.09 -3.33
CA ARG A 126 -12.59 22.02 -3.61
C ARG A 126 -12.20 21.32 -2.30
N LYS A 127 -12.37 20.00 -2.26
CA LYS A 127 -12.00 19.16 -1.11
C LYS A 127 -11.08 18.03 -1.56
N PRO A 128 -9.88 17.91 -0.97
CA PRO A 128 -9.03 16.75 -1.21
C PRO A 128 -9.65 15.52 -0.55
N ILE A 129 -9.48 14.37 -1.22
CA ILE A 129 -9.78 13.05 -0.70
C ILE A 129 -8.55 12.17 -0.83
N THR A 130 -8.35 11.31 0.16
CA THR A 130 -7.25 10.35 0.14
C THR A 130 -7.79 9.01 -0.33
N VAL A 131 -7.10 8.41 -1.27
CA VAL A 131 -7.37 7.06 -1.77
C VAL A 131 -6.14 6.22 -1.48
N GLU A 132 -6.29 5.15 -0.74
CA GLU A 132 -5.20 4.26 -0.36
C GLU A 132 -5.32 2.93 -1.09
N ARG A 133 -4.24 2.18 -1.14
CA ARG A 133 -4.25 0.79 -1.60
C ARG A 133 -3.62 -0.08 -0.53
N SER A 134 -4.27 -1.19 -0.24
CA SER A 134 -3.80 -2.17 0.71
C SER A 134 -3.85 -3.58 0.14
N ILE A 135 -2.74 -4.28 0.26
CA ILE A 135 -2.64 -5.69 -0.08
C ILE A 135 -2.55 -6.45 1.23
N LEU A 136 -3.44 -7.43 1.41
CA LEU A 136 -3.45 -8.25 2.60
C LEU A 136 -2.19 -9.14 2.64
N PRO A 137 -1.58 -9.33 3.82
CA PRO A 137 -0.46 -10.24 3.98
C PRO A 137 -0.84 -11.67 3.56
N GLY A 138 -0.05 -12.24 2.67
CA GLY A 138 -0.10 -13.66 2.33
C GLY A 138 1.02 -14.45 3.00
N PRO A 139 1.25 -15.70 2.59
CA PRO A 139 2.37 -16.50 3.08
C PRO A 139 3.71 -15.87 2.73
N ASP A 140 4.71 -16.12 3.57
CA ASP A 140 6.07 -15.66 3.32
C ASP A 140 6.65 -16.24 2.03
N ARG A 141 7.45 -15.45 1.34
CA ARG A 141 8.08 -15.83 0.09
C ARG A 141 9.46 -16.42 0.33
N HIS A 142 9.70 -17.59 -0.22
CA HIS A 142 11.00 -18.25 -0.17
C HIS A 142 11.73 -18.10 -1.49
N SER A 143 13.02 -17.77 -1.43
CA SER A 143 13.88 -17.64 -2.60
C SER A 143 15.25 -18.25 -2.34
N VAL A 144 15.78 -18.99 -3.30
CA VAL A 144 17.11 -19.59 -3.24
C VAL A 144 18.02 -18.92 -4.28
N ARG A 145 19.25 -18.63 -3.88
CA ARG A 145 20.31 -18.09 -4.73
C ARG A 145 21.58 -18.93 -4.58
N VAL A 146 22.19 -19.28 -5.71
CA VAL A 146 23.43 -20.05 -5.76
C VAL A 146 24.56 -19.14 -6.22
N PHE A 147 25.76 -19.30 -5.67
CA PHE A 147 26.92 -18.43 -5.93
C PHE A 147 28.09 -19.18 -6.52
N PRO A 148 28.04 -19.55 -7.81
CA PRO A 148 29.18 -20.19 -8.48
C PRO A 148 30.41 -19.26 -8.55
N PRO A 149 31.63 -19.78 -8.54
CA PRO A 149 32.01 -21.19 -8.53
C PRO A 149 32.10 -21.82 -7.12
N THR A 150 31.52 -21.20 -6.11
CA THR A 150 31.45 -21.77 -4.76
C THR A 150 30.26 -22.70 -4.62
N ASN A 151 30.27 -23.53 -3.57
CA ASN A 151 29.12 -24.36 -3.21
C ASN A 151 28.09 -23.61 -2.34
N LEU A 152 28.29 -22.30 -2.16
CA LEU A 152 27.41 -21.48 -1.36
C LEU A 152 26.04 -21.32 -2.01
N SER A 153 25.00 -21.55 -1.22
CA SER A 153 23.64 -21.20 -1.57
C SER A 153 22.96 -20.46 -0.42
N ALA A 154 22.19 -19.44 -0.73
CA ALA A 154 21.43 -18.71 0.26
C ALA A 154 19.93 -18.90 0.04
N THR A 155 19.23 -19.32 1.07
CA THR A 155 17.77 -19.31 1.14
C THR A 155 17.33 -18.11 1.93
N ILE A 156 16.43 -17.30 1.35
CA ILE A 156 15.86 -16.14 2.02
C ILE A 156 14.35 -16.33 2.13
N LYS A 157 13.84 -16.04 3.32
CA LYS A 157 12.41 -15.99 3.63
C LYS A 157 12.02 -14.54 3.90
N LEU A 158 11.09 -14.00 3.10
CA LEU A 158 10.63 -12.61 3.14
C LEU A 158 9.13 -12.55 3.39
N PRO A 159 8.62 -11.57 4.14
CA PRO A 159 7.20 -11.33 4.22
C PRO A 159 6.63 -10.99 2.83
N SER A 160 5.37 -11.35 2.62
CA SER A 160 4.68 -11.09 1.34
C SER A 160 4.48 -9.61 1.07
N VAL A 161 4.26 -8.81 2.12
CA VAL A 161 4.07 -7.35 2.08
C VAL A 161 4.87 -6.66 3.18
N VAL A 162 5.24 -5.42 2.96
CA VAL A 162 5.88 -4.54 3.95
C VAL A 162 5.22 -3.16 3.91
N TYR A 163 5.39 -2.39 4.98
CA TYR A 163 4.67 -1.12 5.16
C TYR A 163 5.65 0.05 5.31
N PRO A 164 5.38 1.21 4.69
CA PRO A 164 6.11 2.43 4.99
C PRO A 164 5.99 2.79 6.48
N GLY A 165 7.08 3.23 7.08
CA GLY A 165 7.13 3.55 8.50
C GLY A 165 7.03 2.32 9.42
N GLY A 166 7.34 1.13 8.91
CA GLY A 166 7.33 -0.12 9.66
C GLY A 166 8.62 -0.91 9.52
N ASP A 167 8.86 -1.75 10.52
CA ASP A 167 9.93 -2.73 10.51
C ASP A 167 9.37 -4.11 10.16
N PHE A 168 10.23 -4.95 9.58
CA PHE A 168 9.94 -6.35 9.28
C PHE A 168 11.19 -7.21 9.47
N VAL A 169 10.98 -8.47 9.73
CA VAL A 169 12.06 -9.46 9.86
C VAL A 169 12.12 -10.29 8.60
N PHE A 170 13.31 -10.61 8.15
CA PHE A 170 13.54 -11.61 7.12
C PHE A 170 14.65 -12.57 7.53
N ASP A 171 14.49 -13.83 7.14
CA ASP A 171 15.41 -14.90 7.48
C ASP A 171 16.39 -15.15 6.35
N ILE A 172 17.65 -15.37 6.69
CA ILE A 172 18.69 -15.80 5.77
C ILE A 172 19.27 -17.11 6.30
N ARG A 173 19.36 -18.10 5.41
CA ARG A 173 20.10 -19.32 5.63
C ARG A 173 21.13 -19.47 4.50
N LEU A 174 22.40 -19.56 4.86
CA LEU A 174 23.51 -19.79 3.96
C LEU A 174 23.99 -21.22 4.16
N ASP A 175 23.91 -22.05 3.14
CA ASP A 175 24.32 -23.46 3.10
C ASP A 175 25.59 -23.64 2.25
N GLY A 176 26.30 -24.75 2.43
CA GLY A 176 27.51 -25.08 1.68
C GLY A 176 28.74 -24.31 2.16
N VAL A 177 28.75 -23.90 3.42
CA VAL A 177 29.82 -23.06 3.98
C VAL A 177 31.10 -23.84 4.25
N ILE A 178 31.09 -25.18 4.17
CA ILE A 178 32.25 -26.06 4.36
C ILE A 178 32.62 -26.71 3.04
N SER A 179 33.91 -26.69 2.71
CA SER A 179 34.50 -27.48 1.65
C SER A 179 35.47 -28.50 2.24
N LYS A 180 35.03 -29.77 2.32
CA LYS A 180 35.86 -30.87 2.84
C LYS A 180 37.06 -31.15 1.97
N GLU A 181 36.91 -31.05 0.63
CA GLU A 181 37.98 -31.27 -0.34
C GLU A 181 39.14 -30.29 -0.16
N LYS A 182 38.83 -29.04 0.16
CA LYS A 182 39.82 -27.96 0.31
C LYS A 182 40.21 -27.70 1.75
N ALA A 183 39.60 -28.42 2.72
CA ALA A 183 39.74 -28.15 4.14
C ALA A 183 39.50 -26.65 4.46
N THR A 184 38.53 -26.01 3.81
CA THR A 184 38.19 -24.60 4.01
C THR A 184 36.74 -24.45 4.44
N ARG A 185 36.46 -23.32 5.11
CA ARG A 185 35.12 -22.90 5.47
C ARG A 185 34.92 -21.43 5.17
N TRP A 186 33.67 -21.05 4.86
CA TRP A 186 33.26 -19.66 4.71
C TRP A 186 32.70 -19.14 6.03
N ARG A 187 33.24 -18.03 6.49
CA ARG A 187 32.76 -17.34 7.68
C ARG A 187 32.08 -16.03 7.26
N LEU A 188 30.85 -15.84 7.71
CA LEU A 188 30.13 -14.59 7.53
C LEU A 188 30.75 -13.49 8.37
N ARG A 189 31.04 -12.33 7.78
CA ARG A 189 31.68 -11.18 8.43
C ARG A 189 30.70 -10.03 8.62
N LYS A 190 29.81 -9.83 7.64
CA LYS A 190 28.88 -8.71 7.64
C LYS A 190 27.75 -8.99 6.68
N VAL A 191 26.56 -8.51 7.01
CA VAL A 191 25.43 -8.41 6.11
C VAL A 191 25.02 -6.96 6.00
N ASN A 192 25.00 -6.42 4.79
CA ASN A 192 24.41 -5.12 4.49
C ASN A 192 23.07 -5.36 3.80
N TRP A 193 22.10 -4.53 4.11
CA TRP A 193 20.85 -4.50 3.38
C TRP A 193 20.44 -3.06 3.07
N ARG A 194 19.75 -2.88 1.96
CA ARG A 194 19.08 -1.63 1.63
C ARG A 194 17.82 -1.90 0.84
N ILE A 195 16.89 -0.98 0.93
CA ILE A 195 15.64 -0.98 0.18
C ILE A 195 15.70 0.20 -0.78
N ASP A 196 15.70 -0.09 -2.07
CA ASP A 196 15.72 0.89 -3.14
C ASP A 196 14.29 1.06 -3.68
N GLU A 197 13.79 2.31 -3.71
CA GLU A 197 12.55 2.74 -4.35
C GLU A 197 12.88 3.18 -5.78
N ASN A 198 12.36 2.47 -6.77
CA ASN A 198 12.51 2.78 -8.18
C ASN A 198 11.22 3.41 -8.69
N THR A 199 11.27 4.63 -9.13
CA THR A 199 10.15 5.36 -9.71
C THR A 199 10.38 5.55 -11.19
N LEU A 200 9.39 5.18 -12.00
CA LEU A 200 9.30 5.54 -13.40
C LEU A 200 8.07 6.41 -13.60
N ALA A 201 8.21 7.50 -14.32
CA ALA A 201 7.11 8.40 -14.62
C ALA A 201 7.20 8.90 -16.07
N VAL A 202 6.05 9.06 -16.70
CA VAL A 202 5.94 9.66 -18.03
C VAL A 202 5.35 11.06 -17.88
N SER A 203 6.11 12.08 -18.29
CA SER A 203 5.66 13.46 -18.32
C SER A 203 5.06 13.77 -19.70
N PRO A 204 3.73 13.93 -19.83
CA PRO A 204 3.11 14.20 -21.12
C PRO A 204 3.41 15.62 -21.59
N ALA A 205 3.52 15.80 -22.91
CA ALA A 205 3.57 17.13 -23.50
C ALA A 205 2.15 17.69 -23.63
N CYS A 206 1.95 18.94 -23.23
CA CYS A 206 0.71 19.66 -23.56
C CYS A 206 0.63 20.00 -25.06
N LYS A 207 -0.55 20.37 -25.56
CA LYS A 207 -0.77 20.70 -26.97
C LYS A 207 0.23 21.72 -27.53
N HIS A 208 0.64 22.71 -26.72
CA HIS A 208 1.61 23.75 -27.17
C HIS A 208 3.05 23.23 -27.26
N HIS A 209 3.38 22.17 -26.55
CA HIS A 209 4.74 21.62 -26.51
C HIS A 209 4.85 20.23 -27.16
N SER A 210 3.76 19.67 -27.68
CA SER A 210 3.73 18.37 -28.34
C SER A 210 4.65 18.30 -29.56
N ALA A 211 4.77 19.40 -30.33
CA ALA A 211 5.67 19.48 -31.48
C ALA A 211 7.14 19.20 -31.12
N LYS A 212 7.60 19.55 -29.89
CA LYS A 212 8.97 19.26 -29.40
C LYS A 212 9.26 17.76 -29.29
N LEU A 213 8.23 16.95 -29.11
CA LEU A 213 8.33 15.50 -29.00
C LEU A 213 7.90 14.74 -30.27
N GLY A 214 7.62 15.48 -31.34
CA GLY A 214 7.21 14.90 -32.62
C GLY A 214 5.74 14.49 -32.66
N GLY A 215 4.84 15.16 -31.94
CA GLY A 215 3.40 15.01 -32.06
C GLY A 215 2.66 14.84 -30.71
N GLU A 216 1.33 14.81 -30.79
CA GLU A 216 0.45 14.64 -29.64
C GLU A 216 0.55 13.24 -29.03
N GLY A 217 0.21 13.10 -27.75
CA GLY A 217 0.20 11.83 -27.01
C GLY A 217 1.57 11.31 -26.62
N LYS A 218 2.67 12.03 -26.93
CA LYS A 218 4.01 11.67 -26.52
C LYS A 218 4.40 12.32 -25.20
N GLY A 219 5.28 11.64 -24.46
CA GLY A 219 5.82 12.10 -23.19
C GLY A 219 7.30 11.75 -23.03
N VAL A 220 7.95 12.37 -22.05
CA VAL A 220 9.32 12.06 -21.65
C VAL A 220 9.26 11.11 -20.48
N VAL A 221 10.00 9.99 -20.60
CA VAL A 221 10.16 9.02 -19.52
C VAL A 221 11.25 9.53 -18.57
N HIS A 222 10.96 9.51 -17.30
CA HIS A 222 11.89 9.82 -16.23
C HIS A 222 11.98 8.63 -15.30
N GLU A 223 13.21 8.33 -14.89
CA GLU A 223 13.51 7.31 -13.91
C GLU A 223 14.24 7.95 -12.72
N ASP A 224 13.96 7.46 -11.54
CA ASP A 224 14.61 7.86 -10.31
C ASP A 224 14.72 6.67 -9.37
N THR A 225 15.88 6.52 -8.73
CA THR A 225 16.13 5.46 -7.74
C THR A 225 16.69 6.09 -6.49
N ARG A 226 16.04 5.82 -5.36
CA ARG A 226 16.52 6.29 -4.06
C ARG A 226 16.46 5.17 -3.02
N THR A 227 17.39 5.20 -2.08
CA THR A 227 17.36 4.26 -0.95
C THR A 227 16.41 4.80 0.13
N VAL A 228 15.40 4.01 0.48
CA VAL A 228 14.38 4.36 1.49
C VAL A 228 14.56 3.65 2.82
N GLY A 229 15.44 2.65 2.88
CA GLY A 229 15.82 1.96 4.12
C GLY A 229 17.17 1.30 3.94
N CYS A 230 18.02 1.29 4.97
CA CYS A 230 19.29 0.58 4.93
C CYS A 230 19.78 0.25 6.34
N GLY A 231 20.62 -0.76 6.42
CA GLY A 231 21.28 -1.15 7.66
C GLY A 231 22.35 -2.20 7.46
N ASP A 232 23.04 -2.53 8.53
CA ASP A 232 24.06 -3.57 8.55
C ASP A 232 24.01 -4.41 9.83
N VAL A 233 24.39 -5.67 9.70
CA VAL A 233 24.49 -6.65 10.80
C VAL A 233 25.89 -7.22 10.78
N LYS A 234 26.59 -7.19 11.93
CA LYS A 234 27.96 -7.67 12.09
C LYS A 234 28.10 -8.88 13.00
N HIS A 235 27.05 -9.25 13.70
CA HIS A 235 26.99 -10.35 14.68
C HIS A 235 25.53 -10.81 14.86
N GLY A 236 25.33 -11.88 15.61
CA GLY A 236 23.99 -12.39 15.95
C GLY A 236 23.53 -13.58 15.10
N TRP A 237 24.30 -14.02 14.13
CA TRP A 237 24.02 -15.25 13.37
C TRP A 237 24.49 -16.52 14.10
N LYS A 238 23.82 -17.62 13.81
CA LYS A 238 24.18 -18.98 14.27
C LYS A 238 24.95 -19.67 13.17
N SER A 239 26.16 -20.15 13.47
CA SER A 239 26.98 -20.92 12.54
C SER A 239 27.10 -22.35 13.02
N ASP A 240 26.76 -23.30 12.17
CA ASP A 240 26.93 -24.73 12.38
C ASP A 240 27.96 -25.23 11.35
N PHE A 241 29.11 -25.58 11.86
CA PHE A 241 30.23 -26.12 11.07
C PHE A 241 30.42 -27.64 11.31
N ASP A 242 29.54 -28.27 12.08
CA ASP A 242 29.64 -29.71 12.41
C ASP A 242 28.86 -30.59 11.43
N THR A 243 27.86 -29.99 10.75
CA THR A 243 27.11 -30.66 9.68
C THR A 243 27.93 -30.79 8.40
N ALA A 244 27.57 -31.76 7.56
CA ALA A 244 28.37 -32.18 6.38
C ALA A 244 28.79 -31.03 5.45
N ASP A 245 27.89 -30.06 5.20
CA ASP A 245 28.12 -28.93 4.29
C ASP A 245 28.18 -27.59 5.05
N GLY A 246 27.88 -27.63 6.35
CA GLY A 246 27.80 -26.47 7.24
C GLY A 246 26.71 -25.49 6.84
N LYS A 247 26.23 -24.72 7.81
CA LYS A 247 25.21 -23.67 7.58
C LYS A 247 25.40 -22.46 8.47
N ILE A 248 24.89 -21.32 8.03
CA ILE A 248 24.80 -20.10 8.82
C ILE A 248 23.36 -19.60 8.73
N GLU A 249 22.71 -19.37 9.86
CA GLU A 249 21.32 -18.91 9.96
C GLU A 249 21.26 -17.61 10.73
N MET A 250 20.41 -16.68 10.27
CA MET A 250 20.20 -15.40 10.91
C MET A 250 18.84 -14.80 10.58
N GLU A 251 18.33 -14.01 11.50
CA GLU A 251 17.21 -13.12 11.33
C GLU A 251 17.73 -11.70 11.20
N VAL A 252 17.22 -10.96 10.24
CA VAL A 252 17.61 -9.57 9.99
C VAL A 252 16.39 -8.68 10.15
N LEU A 253 16.49 -7.72 11.06
CA LEU A 253 15.51 -6.65 11.20
C LEU A 253 15.80 -5.58 10.16
N ALA A 254 14.84 -5.32 9.29
CA ALA A 254 14.88 -4.25 8.30
C ALA A 254 13.63 -3.39 8.41
N GLY A 255 13.68 -2.17 7.86
CA GLY A 255 12.55 -1.28 7.92
C GLY A 255 12.65 -0.13 6.91
N ILE A 256 11.53 0.54 6.73
CA ILE A 256 11.41 1.76 5.95
C ILE A 256 11.05 2.89 6.91
N PRO A 257 12.02 3.72 7.32
CA PRO A 257 11.76 4.81 8.26
C PRO A 257 10.73 5.82 7.71
N ILE A 258 9.81 6.27 8.56
CA ILE A 258 8.74 7.19 8.19
C ILE A 258 9.28 8.52 7.60
N GLN A 259 10.46 8.95 8.07
CA GLN A 259 11.12 10.19 7.63
C GLN A 259 11.50 10.15 6.14
N ASN A 260 11.69 8.96 5.59
CA ASN A 260 12.07 8.78 4.19
C ASN A 260 10.90 8.92 3.22
N ASN A 261 9.66 9.08 3.75
CA ASN A 261 8.44 9.30 2.97
C ASN A 261 8.37 8.37 1.74
N ALA A 262 8.61 7.07 1.97
CA ALA A 262 8.52 6.08 0.91
C ALA A 262 7.09 6.00 0.39
N ALA A 263 6.95 5.94 -0.92
CA ALA A 263 5.67 5.71 -1.56
C ALA A 263 5.30 4.22 -1.45
N CYS A 264 4.01 3.87 -1.54
CA CYS A 264 3.61 2.49 -1.76
C CYS A 264 3.87 2.08 -3.22
N ASN A 265 3.95 0.76 -3.47
CA ASN A 265 4.02 0.25 -4.82
C ASN A 265 2.84 0.77 -5.63
N LEU A 266 3.12 1.19 -6.85
CA LEU A 266 2.15 1.83 -7.72
C LEU A 266 2.30 1.30 -9.14
N GLN A 267 1.17 1.07 -9.77
CA GLN A 267 1.09 0.93 -11.22
C GLN A 267 -0.09 1.79 -11.69
N SER A 268 0.19 2.76 -12.56
CA SER A 268 -0.80 3.68 -13.08
C SER A 268 -1.06 3.44 -14.58
N PRO A 269 -2.29 3.62 -15.07
CA PRO A 269 -2.61 3.49 -16.49
C PRO A 269 -1.78 4.40 -17.41
N ASN A 270 -1.32 5.54 -16.91
CA ASN A 270 -0.49 6.50 -17.65
C ASN A 270 1.01 6.09 -17.71
N GLY A 271 1.36 4.86 -17.30
CA GLY A 271 2.71 4.32 -17.36
C GLY A 271 3.62 4.69 -16.17
N ALA A 272 3.10 5.38 -15.17
CA ALA A 272 3.88 5.61 -13.95
C ALA A 272 3.91 4.36 -13.07
N THR A 273 5.10 4.02 -12.55
CA THR A 273 5.29 2.89 -11.62
C THR A 273 6.18 3.27 -10.46
N VAL A 274 5.91 2.66 -9.31
CA VAL A 274 6.79 2.68 -8.13
C VAL A 274 6.99 1.24 -7.71
N GLU A 275 8.24 0.79 -7.69
CA GLU A 275 8.62 -0.56 -7.28
C GLU A 275 9.71 -0.48 -6.23
N HIS A 276 9.73 -1.45 -5.31
CA HIS A 276 10.76 -1.56 -4.29
C HIS A 276 11.56 -2.83 -4.43
N VAL A 277 12.86 -2.71 -4.16
CA VAL A 277 13.82 -3.82 -4.23
C VAL A 277 14.63 -3.86 -2.96
N LEU A 278 14.59 -4.98 -2.25
CA LEU A 278 15.53 -5.29 -1.18
C LEU A 278 16.82 -5.82 -1.80
N VAL A 279 17.93 -5.15 -1.53
CA VAL A 279 19.27 -5.58 -1.88
C VAL A 279 19.96 -6.06 -0.62
N VAL A 280 20.44 -7.30 -0.64
CA VAL A 280 21.18 -7.92 0.47
C VAL A 280 22.58 -8.27 -0.02
N GLU A 281 23.59 -7.87 0.73
CA GLU A 281 25.00 -8.16 0.47
C GLU A 281 25.63 -8.82 1.68
N MET A 282 25.99 -10.08 1.55
CA MET A 282 26.72 -10.83 2.58
C MET A 282 28.20 -10.85 2.25
N ILE A 283 29.03 -10.39 3.18
CA ILE A 283 30.50 -10.44 3.09
C ILE A 283 30.98 -11.68 3.82
N VAL A 284 31.53 -12.63 3.06
CA VAL A 284 32.07 -13.88 3.57
C VAL A 284 33.58 -13.93 3.36
N ALA A 285 34.31 -14.47 4.33
CA ALA A 285 35.74 -14.68 4.26
C ALA A 285 36.05 -16.17 4.35
N GLU A 286 36.98 -16.65 3.52
CA GLU A 286 37.40 -18.04 3.55
C GLU A 286 38.48 -18.25 4.62
N GLU A 287 38.34 -19.31 5.40
CA GLU A 287 39.27 -19.72 6.42
C GLU A 287 39.73 -21.15 6.13
N HIS A 288 41.01 -21.44 6.31
CA HIS A 288 41.54 -22.80 6.24
C HIS A 288 41.37 -23.46 7.61
N GLN A 289 40.78 -24.65 7.59
CA GLN A 289 40.55 -25.48 8.80
C GLN A 289 41.23 -26.85 8.64
N PRO A 290 42.52 -26.94 8.96
CA PRO A 290 43.26 -28.20 8.87
C PRO A 290 42.93 -29.11 10.03
N GLY A 291 42.01 -30.09 9.90
CA GLY A 291 41.77 -31.19 10.84
C GLY A 291 41.54 -30.84 12.32
N PHE A 292 41.13 -31.80 13.09
CA PHE A 292 40.93 -31.67 14.56
C PHE A 292 42.19 -31.10 15.25
N ASN A 293 42.04 -30.06 16.07
CA ASN A 293 43.06 -29.42 16.91
C ASN A 293 44.09 -28.48 16.21
N ARG A 294 43.90 -28.01 14.99
CA ARG A 294 44.77 -27.00 14.40
C ARG A 294 44.08 -25.62 14.36
N MET A 295 44.87 -24.55 14.55
CA MET A 295 44.33 -23.21 14.51
C MET A 295 43.78 -22.85 13.12
N VAL A 296 42.57 -22.31 13.11
CA VAL A 296 41.94 -21.78 11.88
C VAL A 296 42.70 -20.55 11.44
N SER A 297 43.07 -20.48 10.15
CA SER A 297 43.78 -19.35 9.60
C SER A 297 43.03 -18.76 8.38
N PRO A 298 43.03 -17.43 8.20
CA PRO A 298 42.42 -16.84 7.02
C PRO A 298 43.23 -17.20 5.76
N THR A 299 42.55 -17.56 4.65
CA THR A 299 43.18 -17.80 3.36
C THR A 299 43.47 -16.51 2.58
N GLY A 300 42.92 -15.38 3.03
CA GLY A 300 42.95 -14.08 2.34
C GLY A 300 41.85 -13.93 1.28
N ALA A 301 41.08 -14.99 0.99
CA ALA A 301 39.98 -14.89 0.06
C ALA A 301 38.71 -14.36 0.76
N ALA A 302 38.05 -13.39 0.12
CA ALA A 302 36.74 -12.86 0.55
C ALA A 302 35.81 -12.71 -0.66
N ARG A 303 34.51 -12.81 -0.42
CA ARG A 303 33.49 -12.63 -1.44
C ARG A 303 32.34 -11.81 -0.91
N VAL A 304 31.70 -11.09 -1.84
CA VAL A 304 30.42 -10.41 -1.60
C VAL A 304 29.33 -11.19 -2.34
N LEU A 305 28.38 -11.73 -1.59
CA LEU A 305 27.23 -12.45 -2.12
C LEU A 305 26.08 -11.45 -2.21
N ARG A 306 25.76 -10.98 -3.40
CA ARG A 306 24.72 -9.97 -3.62
C ARG A 306 23.46 -10.60 -4.17
N MET A 307 22.33 -10.22 -3.59
CA MET A 307 20.99 -10.69 -3.95
C MET A 307 20.03 -9.52 -4.03
N GLN A 308 19.00 -9.66 -4.85
CA GLN A 308 17.95 -8.67 -5.01
C GLN A 308 16.58 -9.35 -5.00
N PHE A 309 15.62 -8.73 -4.30
CA PHE A 309 14.27 -9.25 -4.12
C PHE A 309 13.26 -8.11 -4.27
N LYS A 310 12.25 -8.32 -5.11
CA LYS A 310 11.12 -7.37 -5.16
C LYS A 310 10.40 -7.37 -3.82
N LEU A 311 10.11 -6.18 -3.31
CA LEU A 311 9.25 -6.00 -2.14
C LEU A 311 7.90 -5.44 -2.57
N GLU A 312 6.84 -5.94 -1.94
CA GLU A 312 5.51 -5.34 -2.07
C GLU A 312 5.30 -4.38 -0.91
N VAL A 313 5.50 -3.08 -1.20
CA VAL A 313 5.29 -2.00 -0.23
C VAL A 313 3.88 -1.47 -0.40
N THR A 314 3.04 -1.61 0.62
CA THR A 314 1.61 -1.29 0.57
C THR A 314 1.17 -0.46 1.77
N GLY A 315 0.04 0.25 1.63
CA GLY A 315 -0.59 0.93 2.76
C GLY A 315 -1.10 -0.07 3.80
N ARG A 316 -1.14 0.35 5.05
CA ARG A 316 -1.82 -0.42 6.09
C ARG A 316 -3.32 -0.25 5.86
N SER A 317 -4.00 -1.31 5.48
CA SER A 317 -5.44 -1.34 5.69
C SER A 317 -5.70 -1.32 7.18
N GLY A 318 -6.67 -0.55 7.65
CA GLY A 318 -7.20 -0.75 8.99
C GLY A 318 -7.36 -2.26 9.28
N LEU A 319 -7.93 -2.67 10.35
CA LEU A 319 -7.98 -4.07 10.82
C LEU A 319 -8.52 -5.13 9.81
N GLY A 320 -8.66 -4.76 8.50
CA GLY A 320 -9.18 -5.66 7.47
C GLY A 320 -10.65 -6.02 7.67
N ILE A 321 -11.32 -5.30 8.54
CA ILE A 321 -12.75 -5.45 8.82
C ILE A 321 -13.47 -4.81 7.65
N SER A 322 -14.28 -5.59 6.95
CA SER A 322 -15.27 -5.06 6.02
C SER A 322 -16.17 -4.10 6.79
N TRP A 323 -16.27 -2.86 6.35
CA TRP A 323 -17.07 -1.83 7.02
C TRP A 323 -18.57 -2.07 6.86
N ASP A 324 -18.96 -3.17 6.22
CA ASP A 324 -20.33 -3.32 5.80
C ASP A 324 -21.28 -3.79 6.91
N GLU A 325 -20.82 -4.53 7.93
CA GLU A 325 -21.73 -4.97 9.00
C GLU A 325 -21.04 -5.30 10.34
N GLU A 326 -19.70 -5.35 10.41
CA GLU A 326 -18.97 -5.85 11.59
C GLU A 326 -18.02 -4.85 12.22
N ALA A 327 -18.11 -3.56 11.89
CA ALA A 327 -17.33 -2.55 12.61
C ALA A 327 -17.80 -2.53 14.06
N PRO A 328 -16.93 -2.82 15.04
CA PRO A 328 -17.33 -2.67 16.43
C PRO A 328 -17.77 -1.22 16.62
N PRO A 329 -18.86 -0.97 17.35
CA PRO A 329 -19.34 0.38 17.59
C PRO A 329 -18.20 1.21 18.17
N VAL A 330 -18.00 2.41 17.61
CA VAL A 330 -17.01 3.34 18.15
C VAL A 330 -17.41 3.60 19.60
N TYR A 331 -16.45 3.65 20.53
CA TYR A 331 -16.73 3.83 21.97
C TYR A 331 -17.65 5.02 22.27
N ASN A 332 -17.71 6.01 21.40
CA ASN A 332 -18.60 7.16 21.51
C ASN A 332 -20.07 6.85 21.16
N ASP A 333 -20.33 5.73 20.47
CA ASP A 333 -21.68 5.31 20.07
C ASP A 333 -22.28 4.29 21.05
N VAL A 334 -21.48 3.83 22.01
CA VAL A 334 -21.97 2.96 23.09
C VAL A 334 -22.67 3.84 24.12
N PRO A 335 -23.96 3.58 24.41
CA PRO A 335 -24.67 4.31 25.47
C PRO A 335 -23.88 4.23 26.79
N ALA A 336 -23.80 5.33 27.51
CA ALA A 336 -23.05 5.42 28.77
C ALA A 336 -23.54 4.47 29.88
N SER A 337 -24.66 3.82 29.67
CA SER A 337 -25.22 2.79 30.55
C SER A 337 -25.56 1.55 29.73
N PRO A 338 -25.20 0.35 30.18
CA PRO A 338 -25.73 -0.88 29.56
C PRO A 338 -27.26 -0.81 29.58
N PRO A 339 -27.94 -1.34 28.54
CA PRO A 339 -29.39 -1.42 28.53
C PRO A 339 -29.82 -2.07 29.85
N GLY A 340 -30.67 -1.37 30.61
CA GLY A 340 -31.21 -1.92 31.85
C GLY A 340 -31.97 -3.17 31.50
N TYR A 341 -31.48 -4.31 31.90
CA TYR A 341 -32.28 -5.53 31.94
C TYR A 341 -33.38 -5.25 32.97
N GLY A 342 -34.55 -4.85 32.49
CA GLY A 342 -35.71 -4.77 33.35
C GLY A 342 -35.84 -6.11 34.05
N MET A 343 -35.81 -6.14 35.37
CA MET A 343 -36.13 -7.35 36.11
C MET A 343 -37.48 -7.84 35.58
N PRO A 344 -37.59 -9.10 35.10
CA PRO A 344 -38.86 -9.62 34.70
C PRO A 344 -39.82 -9.51 35.88
N ASP A 345 -40.97 -8.89 35.66
CA ASP A 345 -42.04 -8.79 36.65
C ASP A 345 -42.37 -10.23 37.11
N HIS A 346 -42.21 -10.47 38.42
CA HIS A 346 -42.35 -11.83 39.01
C HIS A 346 -43.80 -12.40 38.93
N SER A 347 -44.60 -11.96 37.98
CA SER A 347 -45.99 -12.44 37.79
C SER A 347 -46.21 -13.42 36.66
N SER A 348 -45.15 -13.80 35.91
CA SER A 348 -45.25 -14.89 34.93
C SER A 348 -44.16 -15.92 35.12
N THR A 349 -44.47 -16.98 35.84
CA THR A 349 -43.68 -18.21 35.91
C THR A 349 -43.69 -18.89 34.56
N PHE A 350 -42.69 -18.63 33.71
CA PHE A 350 -42.46 -19.51 32.58
C PHE A 350 -41.88 -20.83 33.07
N SER A 351 -42.65 -21.91 32.89
CA SER A 351 -42.23 -23.27 33.17
C SER A 351 -41.29 -23.74 32.03
N TYR A 352 -40.23 -24.48 32.39
CA TYR A 352 -39.30 -25.12 31.46
C TYR A 352 -40.00 -26.12 30.49
N ALA A 353 -41.31 -26.38 30.69
CA ALA A 353 -42.14 -27.27 29.86
C ALA A 353 -42.64 -26.65 28.55
N ASP A 354 -42.46 -25.31 28.37
CA ASP A 354 -43.01 -24.59 27.20
C ASP A 354 -42.03 -24.46 26.03
N PHE A 355 -40.85 -25.04 26.11
CA PHE A 355 -39.90 -25.07 25.00
C PHE A 355 -39.97 -26.45 24.29
N PRO A 356 -40.14 -26.47 22.94
CA PRO A 356 -40.01 -27.71 22.20
C PRO A 356 -38.60 -28.29 22.34
N PRO A 357 -38.46 -29.62 22.41
CA PRO A 357 -37.12 -30.24 22.53
C PRO A 357 -36.29 -29.92 21.28
N LEU A 358 -35.02 -29.57 21.50
CA LEU A 358 -34.05 -29.34 20.43
C LEU A 358 -33.92 -30.61 19.60
N GLU A 359 -34.24 -30.53 18.30
CA GLU A 359 -33.97 -31.62 17.36
C GLU A 359 -32.47 -31.78 17.20
N VAL A 360 -31.92 -32.91 17.60
CA VAL A 360 -30.55 -33.31 17.35
C VAL A 360 -30.44 -33.78 15.90
N ILE A 361 -29.88 -32.93 15.03
CA ILE A 361 -29.56 -33.34 13.66
C ILE A 361 -28.31 -34.23 13.73
N SER A 362 -28.48 -35.56 13.60
CA SER A 362 -27.39 -36.49 13.43
C SER A 362 -26.87 -36.43 11.99
N TYR A 363 -25.65 -35.98 11.79
CA TYR A 363 -24.93 -36.15 10.55
C TYR A 363 -24.56 -37.62 10.38
N VAL A 364 -25.15 -38.28 9.38
CA VAL A 364 -24.70 -39.58 8.90
C VAL A 364 -23.58 -39.32 7.88
N GLU A 365 -22.36 -39.67 8.23
CA GLU A 365 -21.27 -39.82 7.27
C GLU A 365 -21.61 -40.97 6.31
N SER A 366 -21.83 -40.68 5.04
CA SER A 366 -21.83 -41.67 3.98
C SER A 366 -20.40 -41.81 3.42
N MET A 367 -19.68 -42.83 3.90
CA MET A 367 -18.58 -43.42 3.15
C MET A 367 -19.12 -44.29 2.02
N SER A 368 -18.80 -43.96 0.79
CA SER A 368 -18.58 -44.90 -0.31
C SER A 368 -17.82 -44.18 -1.44
#